data_2fb369a4feb4cb3bce13862a2e8c7a49
#
_entry.id   2fb369a4feb4cb3bce13862a2e8c7a49
#
_cell.length_a   1.000
_cell.length_b   1.000
_cell.length_c   1.000
_cell.angle_alpha   90.00
_cell.angle_beta   90.00
_cell.angle_gamma   90.00
#
_symmetry.space_group_name_H-M   'P 1'
#
loop_
_entity.id
_entity.type
_entity.pdbx_description
1 polymer ?
#
loop_
_entity_poly.entity_id
_entity_poly.type
_entity_poly.pdbx_seq_one_letter_code
_entity_poly.pdbx_strand_id
1 'polypeptide(L)'
;RNPNAIELLTANQDKIDWVNISKNPNAIELLTANQDKIDWLYLSKNPNAIELLTKNQDKIDWNNLSCNSNAIELLTKNQDKISFLYSSGNPCIFNKLTWSSLTHKYFLDKEKIIQFYINTIFCRDITLYILSFYTE
;
A
#
# COMPACT_ATOMS: atom_id res chain seq x y z
N ARG A 1 -21.97 -2.76 7.00
CA ARG A 1 -21.09 -3.90 7.40
C ARG A 1 -21.37 -4.18 8.87
N ASN A 2 -21.84 -5.37 9.20
CA ASN A 2 -22.30 -5.72 10.55
C ASN A 2 -21.07 -6.15 11.39
N PRO A 3 -20.73 -5.47 12.51
CA PRO A 3 -19.63 -5.89 13.38
C PRO A 3 -19.89 -7.26 14.03
N ASN A 4 -21.12 -7.61 14.30
CA ASN A 4 -21.50 -8.91 14.89
C ASN A 4 -21.28 -10.08 13.91
N ALA A 5 -21.02 -9.81 12.63
CA ALA A 5 -20.71 -10.85 11.65
C ALA A 5 -19.37 -11.56 11.95
N ILE A 6 -18.44 -10.91 12.62
CA ILE A 6 -17.12 -11.51 12.94
C ILE A 6 -17.31 -12.67 13.95
N GLU A 7 -18.11 -12.48 14.99
CA GLU A 7 -18.42 -13.56 15.96
C GLU A 7 -19.08 -14.77 15.27
N LEU A 8 -20.05 -14.50 14.40
CA LEU A 8 -20.73 -15.55 13.64
C LEU A 8 -19.78 -16.29 12.69
N LEU A 9 -18.85 -15.56 12.06
CA LEU A 9 -17.83 -16.13 11.17
C LEU A 9 -16.84 -17.00 11.97
N THR A 10 -16.45 -16.57 13.16
CA THR A 10 -15.54 -17.34 14.03
C THR A 10 -16.14 -18.71 14.39
N ALA A 11 -17.46 -18.77 14.54
CA ALA A 11 -18.19 -20.02 14.81
C ALA A 11 -18.40 -20.92 13.57
N ASN A 12 -18.22 -20.39 12.35
CA ASN A 12 -18.49 -21.08 11.08
C ASN A 12 -17.32 -20.95 10.09
N GLN A 13 -16.11 -21.27 10.52
CA GLN A 13 -14.88 -21.04 9.75
C GLN A 13 -14.80 -21.82 8.44
N ASP A 14 -15.50 -22.92 8.31
CA ASP A 14 -15.64 -23.75 7.11
C ASP A 14 -16.37 -23.04 5.95
N LYS A 15 -17.16 -22.01 6.27
CA LYS A 15 -17.94 -21.23 5.30
C LYS A 15 -17.34 -19.86 4.98
N ILE A 16 -16.16 -19.57 5.52
CA ILE A 16 -15.50 -18.27 5.33
C ILE A 16 -14.86 -18.17 3.95
N ASP A 17 -15.20 -17.11 3.21
CA ASP A 17 -14.41 -16.64 2.07
C ASP A 17 -13.20 -15.82 2.59
N TRP A 18 -12.07 -16.50 2.72
CA TRP A 18 -10.84 -15.92 3.27
C TRP A 18 -10.26 -14.79 2.41
N VAL A 19 -10.52 -14.77 1.11
CA VAL A 19 -10.16 -13.66 0.20
C VAL A 19 -10.91 -12.38 0.60
N ASN A 20 -12.22 -12.48 0.79
CA ASN A 20 -13.04 -11.34 1.20
C ASN A 20 -12.79 -10.91 2.66
N ILE A 21 -12.52 -11.87 3.55
CA ILE A 21 -12.13 -11.56 4.93
C ILE A 21 -10.80 -10.82 4.99
N SER A 22 -9.81 -11.19 4.19
CA SER A 22 -8.51 -10.50 4.12
C SER A 22 -8.64 -9.03 3.73
N LYS A 23 -9.67 -8.66 2.96
CA LYS A 23 -10.00 -7.26 2.62
C LYS A 23 -10.71 -6.50 3.74
N ASN A 24 -11.28 -7.19 4.71
CA ASN A 24 -12.13 -6.56 5.71
C ASN A 24 -11.30 -5.94 6.86
N PRO A 25 -11.33 -4.60 7.05
CA PRO A 25 -10.56 -3.95 8.11
C PRO A 25 -10.95 -4.36 9.53
N ASN A 26 -12.17 -4.86 9.73
CA ASN A 26 -12.69 -5.28 11.04
C ASN A 26 -12.35 -6.74 11.37
N ALA A 27 -11.72 -7.49 10.45
CA ALA A 27 -11.47 -8.92 10.63
C ALA A 27 -10.03 -9.23 11.10
N ILE A 28 -9.26 -8.24 11.55
CA ILE A 28 -7.83 -8.42 11.88
C ILE A 28 -7.62 -9.46 12.98
N GLU A 29 -8.45 -9.48 14.01
CA GLU A 29 -8.35 -10.48 15.08
C GLU A 29 -8.56 -11.91 14.54
N LEU A 30 -9.59 -12.12 13.71
CA LEU A 30 -9.86 -13.40 13.07
C LEU A 30 -8.72 -13.83 12.14
N LEU A 31 -8.16 -12.91 11.37
CA LEU A 31 -7.02 -13.15 10.48
C LEU A 31 -5.74 -13.46 11.27
N THR A 32 -5.51 -12.78 12.40
CA THR A 32 -4.36 -13.03 13.27
C THR A 32 -4.40 -14.44 13.86
N ALA A 33 -5.60 -14.94 14.20
CA ALA A 33 -5.80 -16.29 14.71
C ALA A 33 -5.72 -17.38 13.63
N ASN A 34 -5.82 -17.05 12.33
CA ASN A 34 -5.87 -17.97 11.20
C ASN A 34 -4.90 -17.55 10.10
N GLN A 35 -3.64 -17.36 10.43
CA GLN A 35 -2.64 -16.83 9.48
C GLN A 35 -2.34 -17.74 8.27
N ASP A 36 -2.59 -19.02 8.40
CA ASP A 36 -2.49 -20.02 7.33
C ASP A 36 -3.55 -19.86 6.23
N LYS A 37 -4.66 -19.17 6.53
CA LYS A 37 -5.78 -18.95 5.62
C LYS A 37 -5.80 -17.55 4.99
N ILE A 38 -4.87 -16.69 5.38
CA ILE A 38 -4.79 -15.31 4.88
C ILE A 38 -4.45 -15.27 3.39
N ASP A 39 -5.22 -14.52 2.63
CA ASP A 39 -4.79 -14.02 1.32
C ASP A 39 -3.94 -12.77 1.50
N TRP A 40 -2.61 -12.93 1.46
CA TRP A 40 -1.64 -11.87 1.72
C TRP A 40 -1.64 -10.78 0.67
N LEU A 41 -2.05 -11.08 -0.59
CA LEU A 41 -2.20 -10.09 -1.64
C LEU A 41 -3.26 -9.06 -1.26
N TYR A 42 -4.43 -9.53 -0.82
CA TYR A 42 -5.51 -8.63 -0.39
C TYR A 42 -5.28 -8.02 0.99
N LEU A 43 -4.64 -8.76 1.91
CA LEU A 43 -4.29 -8.23 3.22
C LEU A 43 -3.34 -7.03 3.09
N SER A 44 -2.43 -7.03 2.11
CA SER A 44 -1.48 -5.93 1.89
C SER A 44 -2.18 -4.59 1.59
N LYS A 45 -3.41 -4.61 1.04
CA LYS A 45 -4.25 -3.41 0.85
C LYS A 45 -5.09 -3.03 2.07
N ASN A 46 -5.20 -3.92 3.06
CA ASN A 46 -6.05 -3.68 4.22
C ASN A 46 -5.44 -2.62 5.14
N PRO A 47 -6.10 -1.46 5.37
CA PRO A 47 -5.52 -0.37 6.12
C PRO A 47 -5.27 -0.70 7.60
N ASN A 48 -5.99 -1.67 8.17
CA ASN A 48 -5.85 -2.06 9.58
C ASN A 48 -4.85 -3.21 9.78
N ALA A 49 -4.28 -3.78 8.70
CA ALA A 49 -3.39 -4.93 8.79
C ALA A 49 -1.91 -4.59 9.01
N ILE A 50 -1.54 -3.33 9.20
CA ILE A 50 -0.13 -2.89 9.22
C ILE A 50 0.71 -3.64 10.25
N GLU A 51 0.19 -3.85 11.45
CA GLU A 51 0.91 -4.60 12.50
C GLU A 51 1.16 -6.05 12.09
N LEU A 52 0.15 -6.73 11.52
CA LEU A 52 0.25 -8.11 11.06
C LEU A 52 1.22 -8.24 9.88
N LEU A 53 1.19 -7.28 8.94
CA LEU A 53 2.12 -7.19 7.80
C LEU A 53 3.56 -6.91 8.27
N THR A 54 3.75 -6.06 9.27
CA THR A 54 5.07 -5.76 9.83
C THR A 54 5.74 -6.99 10.44
N LYS A 55 4.95 -7.88 11.05
CA LYS A 55 5.43 -9.15 11.63
C LYS A 55 5.71 -10.24 10.57
N ASN A 56 5.14 -10.11 9.36
CA ASN A 56 5.21 -11.10 8.29
C ASN A 56 5.68 -10.45 6.96
N GLN A 57 6.81 -9.77 6.98
CA GLN A 57 7.29 -8.99 5.83
C GLN A 57 7.65 -9.85 4.61
N ASP A 58 7.95 -11.11 4.80
CA ASP A 58 8.21 -12.12 3.78
C ASP A 58 6.97 -12.46 2.93
N LYS A 59 5.77 -12.22 3.47
CA LYS A 59 4.48 -12.52 2.84
C LYS A 59 3.81 -11.31 2.19
N ILE A 60 4.39 -10.12 2.34
CA ILE A 60 3.82 -8.87 1.81
C ILE A 60 3.83 -8.86 0.28
N ASP A 61 2.68 -8.57 -0.32
CA ASP A 61 2.63 -8.07 -1.68
C ASP A 61 2.93 -6.57 -1.70
N TRP A 62 4.15 -6.21 -2.06
CA TRP A 62 4.65 -4.83 -2.03
C TRP A 62 3.96 -3.91 -3.05
N ASN A 63 3.44 -4.46 -4.15
CA ASN A 63 2.64 -3.70 -5.11
C ASN A 63 1.35 -3.20 -4.46
N ASN A 64 0.62 -4.12 -3.83
CA ASN A 64 -0.62 -3.79 -3.15
C ASN A 64 -0.38 -2.94 -1.89
N LEU A 65 0.71 -3.19 -1.14
CA LEU A 65 1.08 -2.37 0.00
C LEU A 65 1.39 -0.93 -0.41
N SER A 66 1.97 -0.71 -1.60
CA SER A 66 2.24 0.64 -2.11
C SER A 66 0.98 1.49 -2.28
N CYS A 67 -0.20 0.88 -2.48
CA CYS A 67 -1.49 1.57 -2.49
C CYS A 67 -2.06 1.87 -1.09
N ASN A 68 -1.50 1.28 -0.03
CA ASN A 68 -2.05 1.37 1.32
C ASN A 68 -1.55 2.63 2.02
N SER A 69 -2.43 3.63 2.24
CA SER A 69 -2.07 4.90 2.86
C SER A 69 -1.57 4.77 4.30
N ASN A 70 -1.98 3.72 5.02
CA ASN A 70 -1.54 3.48 6.39
C ASN A 70 -0.16 2.79 6.47
N ALA A 71 0.36 2.27 5.33
CA ALA A 71 1.63 1.55 5.29
C ALA A 71 2.86 2.46 5.13
N ILE A 72 2.72 3.79 5.24
CA ILE A 72 3.78 4.73 4.89
C ILE A 72 5.08 4.52 5.67
N GLU A 73 5.00 4.15 6.96
CA GLU A 73 6.19 3.87 7.76
C GLU A 73 6.92 2.60 7.33
N LEU A 74 6.16 1.55 7.00
CA LEU A 74 6.70 0.29 6.51
C LEU A 74 7.33 0.47 5.12
N LEU A 75 6.69 1.24 4.25
CA LEU A 75 7.20 1.60 2.92
C LEU A 75 8.47 2.47 3.02
N THR A 76 8.51 3.43 3.95
CA THR A 76 9.69 4.29 4.16
C THR A 76 10.92 3.48 4.59
N LYS A 77 10.73 2.42 5.36
CA LYS A 77 11.81 1.51 5.78
C LYS A 77 12.26 0.56 4.66
N ASN A 78 11.42 0.33 3.65
CA ASN A 78 11.63 -0.61 2.55
C ASN A 78 11.46 0.08 1.18
N GLN A 79 12.15 1.19 0.98
CA GLN A 79 11.99 2.03 -0.22
C GLN A 79 12.33 1.30 -1.53
N ASP A 80 13.22 0.32 -1.47
CA ASP A 80 13.61 -0.53 -2.60
C ASP A 80 12.48 -1.41 -3.11
N LYS A 81 11.45 -1.66 -2.29
CA LYS A 81 10.30 -2.50 -2.61
C LYS A 81 9.06 -1.72 -3.04
N ILE A 82 9.11 -0.38 -3.01
CA ILE A 82 7.98 0.46 -3.41
C ILE A 82 7.73 0.32 -4.92
N SER A 83 6.50 0.00 -5.28
CA SER A 83 6.05 0.01 -6.66
C SER A 83 5.46 1.37 -7.01
N PHE A 84 6.19 2.16 -7.80
CA PHE A 84 5.73 3.50 -8.21
C PHE A 84 4.45 3.46 -9.05
N LEU A 85 4.26 2.42 -9.86
CA LEU A 85 3.04 2.25 -10.65
C LEU A 85 1.80 2.17 -9.74
N TYR A 86 1.91 1.43 -8.64
CA TYR A 86 0.81 1.23 -7.69
C TYR A 86 0.71 2.35 -6.66
N SER A 87 1.82 3.04 -6.37
CA SER A 87 1.85 4.14 -5.40
C SER A 87 1.14 5.41 -5.88
N SER A 88 0.84 5.54 -7.17
CA SER A 88 0.05 6.66 -7.71
C SER A 88 -1.32 6.82 -7.05
N GLY A 89 -1.89 5.73 -6.53
CA GLY A 89 -3.12 5.74 -5.73
C GLY A 89 -2.94 6.05 -4.24
N ASN A 90 -1.70 6.28 -3.77
CA ASN A 90 -1.41 6.53 -2.36
C ASN A 90 -0.86 7.95 -2.13
N PRO A 91 -1.71 8.93 -1.79
CA PRO A 91 -1.28 10.33 -1.63
C PRO A 91 -0.26 10.53 -0.50
N CYS A 92 -0.22 9.62 0.49
CA CYS A 92 0.68 9.75 1.63
C CYS A 92 2.15 9.49 1.28
N ILE A 93 2.44 8.73 0.22
CA ILE A 93 3.82 8.45 -0.23
C ILE A 93 4.53 9.76 -0.62
N PHE A 94 3.85 10.64 -1.33
CA PHE A 94 4.44 11.89 -1.84
C PHE A 94 4.67 12.93 -0.76
N ASN A 95 3.89 12.91 0.32
CA ASN A 95 4.04 13.88 1.41
C ASN A 95 5.18 13.53 2.38
N LYS A 96 5.53 12.26 2.52
CA LYS A 96 6.49 11.78 3.53
C LYS A 96 7.83 11.34 2.97
N LEU A 97 7.87 10.85 1.74
CA LEU A 97 9.12 10.58 1.05
C LEU A 97 9.64 11.90 0.48
N THR A 98 10.67 12.46 1.10
CA THR A 98 11.33 13.65 0.59
C THR A 98 11.86 13.37 -0.82
N TRP A 99 11.64 14.32 -1.73
CA TRP A 99 12.08 14.26 -3.12
C TRP A 99 13.56 13.84 -3.26
N SER A 100 14.42 14.20 -2.30
CA SER A 100 15.83 13.84 -2.32
C SER A 100 16.11 12.34 -2.28
N SER A 101 15.29 11.56 -1.56
CA SER A 101 15.46 10.10 -1.50
C SER A 101 14.92 9.39 -2.73
N LEU A 102 13.87 9.95 -3.34
CA LEU A 102 13.28 9.41 -4.57
C LEU A 102 14.10 9.77 -5.81
N THR A 103 14.59 11.00 -5.89
CA THR A 103 15.33 11.49 -7.05
C THR A 103 16.69 10.79 -7.21
N HIS A 104 17.43 10.55 -6.13
CA HIS A 104 18.78 9.99 -6.22
C HIS A 104 18.81 8.56 -6.76
N LYS A 105 17.77 7.76 -6.50
CA LYS A 105 17.69 6.36 -6.95
C LYS A 105 17.04 6.18 -8.33
N TYR A 106 16.14 7.08 -8.74
CA TYR A 106 15.28 6.92 -9.91
C TYR A 106 15.52 7.94 -11.03
N PHE A 107 16.27 9.02 -10.79
CA PHE A 107 16.56 10.07 -11.78
C PHE A 107 17.51 9.64 -12.90
N LEU A 108 18.05 8.44 -12.83
CA LEU A 108 18.85 7.86 -13.91
C LEU A 108 18.02 7.40 -15.12
N ASP A 109 16.67 7.36 -15.00
CA ASP A 109 15.80 6.92 -16.08
C ASP A 109 14.70 7.97 -16.34
N LYS A 110 15.04 8.99 -17.17
CA LYS A 110 14.13 10.08 -17.56
C LYS A 110 12.79 9.58 -18.12
N GLU A 111 12.79 8.49 -18.86
CA GLU A 111 11.55 7.97 -19.49
C GLU A 111 10.57 7.42 -18.46
N LYS A 112 11.05 6.72 -17.43
CA LYS A 112 10.20 6.22 -16.34
C LYS A 112 9.62 7.34 -15.50
N ILE A 113 10.36 8.43 -15.34
CA ILE A 113 9.90 9.62 -14.64
C ILE A 113 8.80 10.31 -15.45
N ILE A 114 9.00 10.50 -16.75
CA ILE A 114 8.00 11.10 -17.65
C ILE A 114 6.73 10.23 -17.67
N GLN A 115 6.87 8.91 -17.75
CA GLN A 115 5.73 8.00 -17.72
C GLN A 115 5.00 8.03 -16.37
N PHE A 116 5.73 8.15 -15.27
CA PHE A 116 5.17 8.35 -13.94
C PHE A 116 4.37 9.67 -13.88
N TYR A 117 4.89 10.76 -14.42
CA TYR A 117 4.21 12.06 -14.47
C TYR A 117 2.95 12.02 -15.34
N ILE A 118 3.00 11.41 -16.51
CA ILE A 118 1.85 11.27 -17.40
C ILE A 118 0.73 10.50 -16.70
N ASN A 119 1.06 9.46 -15.96
CA ASN A 119 0.09 8.65 -15.21
C ASN A 119 -0.41 9.31 -13.91
N THR A 120 0.34 10.30 -13.37
CA THR A 120 0.03 10.99 -12.10
C THR A 120 -0.61 12.37 -12.31
N ILE A 121 -0.74 12.82 -13.56
CA ILE A 121 -1.23 14.16 -14.00
C ILE A 121 -2.65 14.51 -13.49
N PHE A 122 -3.37 13.60 -12.85
CA PHE A 122 -4.59 13.96 -12.13
C PHE A 122 -4.37 14.69 -10.78
N CYS A 123 -3.13 14.81 -10.30
CA CYS A 123 -2.78 15.65 -9.15
C CYS A 123 -2.14 16.96 -9.65
N ARG A 124 -2.98 17.94 -9.96
CA ARG A 124 -2.66 19.24 -10.61
C ARG A 124 -1.57 20.07 -9.90
N ASP A 125 -1.41 19.90 -8.59
CA ASP A 125 -0.51 20.72 -7.77
C ASP A 125 0.96 20.27 -7.84
N ILE A 126 1.20 18.99 -8.13
CA ILE A 126 2.57 18.42 -8.23
C ILE A 126 3.21 18.81 -9.56
N THR A 127 2.43 18.90 -10.62
CA THR A 127 2.91 19.27 -11.97
C THR A 127 3.49 20.69 -11.98
N LEU A 128 2.85 21.64 -11.30
CA LEU A 128 3.31 23.04 -11.20
C LEU A 128 4.60 23.16 -10.39
N TYR A 129 4.74 22.38 -9.31
CA TYR A 129 5.94 22.39 -8.48
C TYR A 129 7.16 21.86 -9.21
N ILE A 130 7.00 20.88 -10.08
CA ILE A 130 8.10 20.30 -10.85
C ILE A 130 8.52 21.20 -11.99
N LEU A 131 7.58 21.81 -12.70
CA LEU A 131 7.89 22.75 -13.77
C LEU A 131 8.73 23.94 -13.25
N SER A 132 8.56 24.33 -11.97
CA SER A 132 9.36 25.40 -11.36
C SER A 132 10.85 25.07 -11.22
N PHE A 133 11.27 23.79 -11.20
CA PHE A 133 12.67 23.39 -11.13
C PHE A 133 13.37 23.26 -12.49
N TYR A 134 12.63 23.32 -13.60
CA TYR A 134 13.19 23.19 -14.96
C TYR A 134 13.22 24.53 -15.72
N THR A 135 12.80 25.65 -15.08
CA THR A 135 12.76 27.00 -15.69
C THR A 135 13.88 27.91 -15.17
N GLU A 136 14.82 27.42 -14.40
CA GLU A 136 16.13 28.01 -14.09
C GLU A 136 17.21 27.16 -14.80
#